data_9eb75f79ff53a8247d4f3adb4b1e204d
#
_entry.id   9eb75f79ff53a8247d4f3adb4b1e204d
#
_cell.length_a   1.000
_cell.length_b   1.000
_cell.length_c   1.000
_cell.angle_alpha   90.00
_cell.angle_beta   90.00
_cell.angle_gamma   90.00
#
_symmetry.space_group_name_H-M   'P 1'
#
loop_
_entity.id
_entity.type
_entity.pdbx_description
1 polymer ?
#
loop_
_entity_poly.entity_id
_entity_poly.type
_entity_poly.pdbx_seq_one_letter_code
_entity_poly.pdbx_strand_id
1 'polypeptide(L)'
;MAVFSTNLLIYKHTDFEQTFILEDSQSNSAKDLTGFSGTCKMQRTLNLGSLTSFTLAFTNRALGKVRISLSSTQTANIADGKYFYELVLTDPSGIVERVIEGVVIVKHPVTWPSPPPLNPFDPQIP
;
A
#
# COMPACT_ATOMS: atom_id res chain seq x y z
N MET A 1 1.88 -17.73 10.88
CA MET A 1 0.73 -16.96 10.39
C MET A 1 0.67 -17.06 8.88
N ALA A 2 -0.52 -17.20 8.34
CA ALA A 2 -0.67 -17.21 6.89
C ALA A 2 -0.47 -15.81 6.31
N VAL A 3 0.10 -15.75 5.12
CA VAL A 3 0.29 -14.50 4.40
C VAL A 3 -0.95 -14.26 3.56
N PHE A 4 -1.59 -13.10 3.74
CA PHE A 4 -2.74 -12.72 2.92
C PHE A 4 -2.27 -12.01 1.66
N SER A 5 -2.94 -12.28 0.56
CA SER A 5 -2.67 -11.62 -0.70
C SER A 5 -3.79 -10.63 -1.01
N THR A 6 -3.46 -9.37 -1.14
CA THR A 6 -4.43 -8.31 -1.41
C THR A 6 -3.81 -7.32 -2.38
N ASN A 7 -4.53 -7.01 -3.44
CA ASN A 7 -4.07 -6.05 -4.43
C ASN A 7 -4.64 -4.67 -4.12
N LEU A 8 -3.84 -3.65 -4.40
CA LEU A 8 -4.18 -2.26 -4.11
C LEU A 8 -4.19 -1.43 -5.38
N LEU A 9 -5.01 -0.40 -5.37
CA LEU A 9 -5.09 0.58 -6.46
C LEU A 9 -4.82 1.95 -5.88
N ILE A 10 -3.85 2.64 -6.45
CA ILE A 10 -3.50 4.00 -6.05
C ILE A 10 -3.67 4.93 -7.24
N TYR A 11 -4.40 6.03 -7.03
CA TYR A 11 -4.47 7.09 -8.02
C TYR A 11 -3.47 8.19 -7.65
N LYS A 12 -2.66 8.59 -8.60
CA LYS A 12 -1.68 9.68 -8.37
C LYS A 12 -2.42 10.97 -8.02
N HIS A 13 -1.76 11.80 -7.25
CA HIS A 13 -2.28 13.12 -6.82
C HIS A 13 -3.47 13.02 -5.86
N THR A 14 -3.78 11.85 -5.35
CA THR A 14 -4.83 11.67 -4.36
C THR A 14 -4.27 11.04 -3.10
N ASP A 15 -4.94 11.28 -1.99
CA ASP A 15 -4.59 10.58 -0.75
C ASP A 15 -5.00 9.13 -0.85
N PHE A 16 -4.12 8.25 -0.40
CA PHE A 16 -4.37 6.82 -0.39
C PHE A 16 -4.40 6.32 1.04
N GLU A 17 -5.36 5.46 1.33
CA GLU A 17 -5.49 4.88 2.66
C GLU A 17 -6.11 3.49 2.54
N GLN A 18 -5.55 2.54 3.26
CA GLN A 18 -6.08 1.19 3.32
C GLN A 18 -5.93 0.66 4.73
N THR A 19 -7.01 0.16 5.29
CA THR A 19 -7.01 -0.46 6.61
C THR A 19 -7.13 -1.97 6.45
N PHE A 20 -6.28 -2.69 7.16
CA PHE A 20 -6.33 -4.15 7.23
C PHE A 20 -6.77 -4.55 8.63
N ILE A 21 -7.54 -5.62 8.71
CA ILE A 21 -7.91 -6.25 9.97
C ILE A 21 -7.27 -7.63 9.96
N LEU A 22 -6.32 -7.83 10.86
CA LEU A 22 -5.59 -9.09 10.93
C LEU A 22 -6.24 -10.02 11.93
N GLU A 23 -6.35 -11.28 11.55
CA GLU A 23 -6.93 -12.30 12.39
C GLU A 23 -5.88 -13.32 12.80
N ASP A 24 -6.04 -13.86 13.99
CA ASP A 24 -5.25 -14.98 14.44
C ASP A 24 -5.72 -16.23 13.71
N SER A 25 -4.82 -16.90 13.00
CA SER A 25 -5.16 -18.04 12.17
C SER A 25 -5.66 -19.24 13.00
N GLN A 26 -5.33 -19.29 14.27
CA GLN A 26 -5.71 -20.41 15.12
C GLN A 26 -7.07 -20.23 15.79
N SER A 27 -7.39 -19.00 16.16
CA SER A 27 -8.60 -18.73 16.93
C SER A 27 -9.71 -18.08 16.11
N ASN A 28 -9.42 -17.65 14.88
CA ASN A 28 -10.34 -16.89 14.02
C ASN A 28 -10.85 -15.61 14.70
N SER A 29 -10.11 -15.11 15.66
CA SER A 29 -10.42 -13.84 16.31
C SER A 29 -9.40 -12.80 15.90
N ALA A 30 -9.68 -11.54 16.24
CA ALA A 30 -8.77 -10.46 15.96
C ALA A 30 -7.39 -10.73 16.58
N LYS A 31 -6.35 -10.47 15.83
CA LYS A 31 -4.99 -10.62 16.33
C LYS A 31 -4.63 -9.41 17.19
N ASP A 32 -4.19 -9.66 18.40
CA ASP A 32 -3.74 -8.60 19.29
C ASP A 32 -2.33 -8.15 18.86
N LEU A 33 -2.22 -6.90 18.44
CA LEU A 33 -0.97 -6.32 17.95
C LEU A 33 -0.27 -5.46 18.99
N THR A 34 -0.60 -5.61 20.26
CA THR A 34 0.06 -4.88 21.33
C THR A 34 1.56 -5.19 21.32
N GLY A 35 2.38 -4.14 21.28
CA GLY A 35 3.84 -4.30 21.27
C GLY A 35 4.44 -4.60 19.91
N PHE A 36 3.61 -4.77 18.88
CA PHE A 36 4.12 -4.98 17.52
C PHE A 36 4.61 -3.68 16.91
N SER A 37 5.60 -3.81 16.04
CA SER A 37 5.99 -2.76 15.11
C SER A 37 5.88 -3.30 13.70
N GLY A 38 5.96 -2.42 12.71
CA GLY A 38 5.81 -2.88 11.34
C GLY A 38 6.28 -1.89 10.30
N THR A 39 6.44 -2.40 9.09
CA THR A 39 6.75 -1.60 7.93
C THR A 39 5.96 -2.11 6.75
N CYS A 40 5.62 -1.20 5.84
CA CYS A 40 4.98 -1.56 4.58
C CYS A 40 5.67 -0.80 3.47
N LYS A 41 6.17 -1.52 2.49
CA LYS A 41 6.94 -0.93 1.39
C LYS A 41 6.50 -1.55 0.08
N MET A 42 6.67 -0.78 -0.99
CA MET A 42 6.45 -1.28 -2.34
C MET A 42 7.64 -0.98 -3.23
N GLN A 43 7.80 -1.80 -4.25
CA GLN A 43 8.90 -1.70 -5.19
C GLN A 43 8.40 -2.13 -6.57
N ARG A 44 8.88 -1.44 -7.62
CA ARG A 44 8.40 -1.69 -8.98
C ARG A 44 8.71 -3.10 -9.45
N THR A 45 9.91 -3.58 -9.12
CA THR A 45 10.35 -4.93 -9.46
C THR A 45 11.03 -5.51 -8.25
N LEU A 46 10.82 -6.79 -7.99
CA LEU A 46 11.45 -7.44 -6.86
C LEU A 46 12.96 -7.26 -6.93
N ASN A 47 13.53 -6.72 -5.88
CA ASN A 47 14.96 -6.47 -5.73
C ASN A 47 15.54 -5.43 -6.66
N LEU A 48 14.69 -4.68 -7.38
CA LEU A 48 15.14 -3.62 -8.28
C LEU A 48 14.26 -2.40 -8.12
N GLY A 49 14.87 -1.24 -8.33
CA GLY A 49 14.15 0.02 -8.26
C GLY A 49 14.10 0.59 -6.86
N SER A 50 13.55 1.78 -6.77
CA SER A 50 13.41 2.48 -5.50
C SER A 50 12.28 1.92 -4.67
N LEU A 51 12.50 1.83 -3.37
CA LEU A 51 11.46 1.45 -2.42
C LEU A 51 10.63 2.67 -2.06
N THR A 52 9.33 2.49 -2.02
CA THR A 52 8.40 3.49 -1.48
C THR A 52 7.83 2.96 -0.19
N SER A 53 7.97 3.72 0.88
CA SER A 53 7.45 3.33 2.18
C SER A 53 6.08 3.95 2.40
N PHE A 54 5.12 3.11 2.80
CA PHE A 54 3.83 3.61 3.27
C PHE A 54 3.96 4.09 4.70
N THR A 55 3.15 5.07 5.05
CA THR A 55 2.97 5.43 6.45
C THR A 55 2.12 4.35 7.11
N LEU A 56 2.58 3.79 8.19
CA LEU A 56 1.90 2.69 8.86
C LEU A 56 1.44 3.14 10.24
N ALA A 57 0.18 2.88 10.55
CA ALA A 57 -0.40 3.20 11.85
C ALA A 57 -1.20 2.02 12.37
N PHE A 58 -1.05 1.74 13.64
CA PHE A 58 -1.89 0.74 14.30
C PHE A 58 -3.10 1.47 14.87
N THR A 59 -4.22 1.41 14.17
CA THR A 59 -5.41 2.17 14.54
C THR A 59 -6.16 1.55 15.70
N ASN A 60 -6.08 0.23 15.86
CA ASN A 60 -6.61 -0.46 17.03
C ASN A 60 -5.86 -1.77 17.19
N ARG A 61 -4.84 -1.75 18.03
CA ARG A 61 -3.96 -2.91 18.19
C ARG A 61 -4.69 -4.13 18.74
N ALA A 62 -5.59 -3.92 19.68
CA ALA A 62 -6.31 -5.04 20.31
C ALA A 62 -7.22 -5.76 19.32
N LEU A 63 -7.68 -5.06 18.29
CA LEU A 63 -8.57 -5.63 17.26
C LEU A 63 -7.84 -5.93 15.96
N GLY A 64 -6.51 -5.90 15.96
CA GLY A 64 -5.73 -6.27 14.80
C GLY A 64 -5.79 -5.27 13.64
N LYS A 65 -6.15 -4.02 13.91
CA LYS A 65 -6.32 -3.02 12.85
C LYS A 65 -5.02 -2.27 12.59
N VAL A 66 -4.62 -2.28 11.34
CA VAL A 66 -3.44 -1.55 10.89
C VAL A 66 -3.80 -0.80 9.60
N ARG A 67 -3.33 0.42 9.48
CA ARG A 67 -3.61 1.27 8.33
C ARG A 67 -2.32 1.67 7.65
N ILE A 68 -2.31 1.58 6.33
CA ILE A 68 -1.24 2.13 5.51
C ILE A 68 -1.79 3.30 4.73
N SER A 69 -0.96 4.31 4.49
CA SER A 69 -1.40 5.51 3.79
C SER A 69 -0.26 6.19 3.06
N LEU A 70 -0.62 6.99 2.07
CA LEU A 70 0.26 7.89 1.36
C LEU A 70 -0.49 9.18 1.14
N SER A 71 0.20 10.31 1.29
CA SER A 71 -0.41 11.61 0.99
C SER A 71 -0.50 11.84 -0.51
N SER A 72 -1.32 12.80 -0.91
CA SER A 72 -1.44 13.18 -2.31
C SER A 72 -0.10 13.62 -2.90
N THR A 73 0.72 14.29 -2.11
CA THR A 73 2.07 14.67 -2.54
C THR A 73 2.95 13.46 -2.77
N GLN A 74 2.84 12.46 -1.91
CA GLN A 74 3.62 11.23 -2.07
C GLN A 74 3.15 10.44 -3.29
N THR A 75 1.85 10.30 -3.50
CA THR A 75 1.35 9.55 -4.67
C THR A 75 1.67 10.27 -5.97
N ALA A 76 1.75 11.61 -5.95
CA ALA A 76 2.10 12.38 -7.13
C ALA A 76 3.50 12.05 -7.64
N ASN A 77 4.40 11.64 -6.75
CA ASN A 77 5.79 11.35 -7.08
C ASN A 77 6.05 9.89 -7.44
N ILE A 78 5.02 9.07 -7.53
CA ILE A 78 5.16 7.67 -7.89
C ILE A 78 4.83 7.50 -9.36
N ALA A 79 5.72 6.88 -10.12
CA ALA A 79 5.46 6.63 -11.53
C ALA A 79 4.30 5.63 -11.70
N ASP A 80 3.52 5.82 -12.76
CA ASP A 80 2.44 4.89 -13.10
C ASP A 80 3.02 3.49 -13.31
N GLY A 81 2.26 2.49 -12.97
CA GLY A 81 2.65 1.12 -13.26
C GLY A 81 2.31 0.15 -12.17
N LYS A 82 2.95 -1.01 -12.25
CA LYS A 82 2.71 -2.13 -11.35
C LYS A 82 3.87 -2.22 -10.37
N TYR A 83 3.51 -2.38 -9.10
CA TYR A 83 4.47 -2.53 -8.00
C TYR A 83 4.11 -3.75 -7.19
N PHE A 84 5.08 -4.26 -6.45
CA PHE A 84 4.87 -5.31 -5.46
C PHE A 84 5.03 -4.68 -4.08
N TYR A 85 4.19 -5.09 -3.14
CA TYR A 85 4.28 -4.57 -1.79
C TYR A 85 4.17 -5.67 -0.77
N GLU A 86 4.65 -5.38 0.43
CA GLU A 86 4.48 -6.29 1.56
C GLU A 86 4.35 -5.50 2.85
N LEU A 87 3.55 -6.05 3.74
CA LEU A 87 3.43 -5.57 5.11
C LEU A 87 4.14 -6.58 6.00
N VAL A 88 5.13 -6.11 6.74
CA VAL A 88 5.95 -6.92 7.62
C VAL A 88 5.77 -6.43 9.04
N LEU A 89 5.49 -7.34 9.95
CA LEU A 89 5.32 -7.04 11.36
C LEU A 89 6.41 -7.71 12.17
N THR A 90 6.82 -7.04 13.25
CA THR A 90 7.77 -7.59 14.22
C THR A 90 7.06 -7.67 15.55
N ASP A 91 7.02 -8.85 16.15
CA ASP A 91 6.36 -9.03 17.43
C ASP A 91 7.22 -8.55 18.58
N PRO A 92 6.68 -8.49 19.81
CA PRO A 92 7.46 -8.02 20.97
C PRO A 92 8.71 -8.83 21.26
N SER A 93 8.77 -10.08 20.82
CA SER A 93 9.95 -10.92 21.03
C SER A 93 10.98 -10.78 19.91
N GLY A 94 10.69 -9.99 18.89
CA GLY A 94 11.62 -9.74 17.78
C GLY A 94 11.42 -10.64 16.57
N ILE A 95 10.38 -11.47 16.56
CA ILE A 95 10.09 -12.32 15.41
C ILE A 95 9.46 -11.48 14.30
N VAL A 96 10.01 -11.60 13.11
CA VAL A 96 9.61 -10.82 11.94
C VAL A 96 8.76 -11.71 11.02
N GLU A 97 7.58 -11.23 10.64
CA GLU A 97 6.67 -11.97 9.76
C GLU A 97 6.13 -11.08 8.67
N ARG A 98 6.08 -11.61 7.45
CA ARG A 98 5.33 -10.99 6.38
C ARG A 98 3.87 -11.41 6.53
N VAL A 99 2.97 -10.45 6.69
CA VAL A 99 1.55 -10.77 6.96
C VAL A 99 0.66 -10.47 5.76
N ILE A 100 1.04 -9.53 4.90
CA ILE A 100 0.28 -9.19 3.70
C ILE A 100 1.26 -8.95 2.57
N GLU A 101 0.89 -9.37 1.38
CA GLU A 101 1.65 -9.11 0.17
C GLU A 101 0.68 -8.93 -0.99
N GLY A 102 1.16 -8.40 -2.09
CA GLY A 102 0.33 -8.26 -3.27
C GLY A 102 0.91 -7.29 -4.28
N VAL A 103 0.04 -6.86 -5.16
CA VAL A 103 0.38 -5.97 -6.26
C VAL A 103 -0.29 -4.62 -6.01
N VAL A 104 0.43 -3.57 -6.32
CA VAL A 104 -0.11 -2.20 -6.33
C VAL A 104 -0.11 -1.73 -7.76
N ILE A 105 -1.26 -1.26 -8.23
CA ILE A 105 -1.36 -0.59 -9.52
C ILE A 105 -1.48 0.90 -9.25
N VAL A 106 -0.57 1.67 -9.81
CA VAL A 106 -0.59 3.14 -9.70
C VAL A 106 -1.09 3.68 -11.02
N LYS A 107 -2.18 4.42 -10.98
CA LYS A 107 -2.83 4.98 -12.16
C LYS A 107 -2.87 6.49 -12.10
N HIS A 108 -2.75 7.08 -13.27
CA HIS A 108 -2.97 8.50 -13.45
C HIS A 108 -4.48 8.77 -13.46
N PRO A 109 -4.98 9.73 -12.69
CA PRO A 109 -6.41 10.04 -12.71
C PRO A 109 -6.84 10.56 -14.07
N VAL A 110 -8.07 10.27 -14.44
CA VAL A 110 -8.60 10.70 -15.74
C VAL A 110 -8.63 12.21 -15.86
N THR A 111 -8.94 12.88 -14.77
CA THR A 111 -9.13 14.33 -14.78
C THR A 111 -7.99 15.12 -14.15
N TRP A 112 -7.04 14.46 -13.58
CA TRP A 112 -5.97 15.15 -12.86
C TRP A 112 -4.63 14.43 -13.01
N PRO A 113 -3.56 15.15 -13.23
CA PRO A 113 -3.54 16.58 -13.59
C PRO A 113 -4.16 16.76 -14.96
N SER A 114 -4.34 18.01 -15.36
CA SER A 114 -4.81 18.27 -16.73
C SER A 114 -3.94 17.53 -17.70
N PRO A 115 -4.52 16.86 -18.69
CA PRO A 115 -3.70 16.17 -19.67
C PRO A 115 -2.77 17.15 -20.39
N PRO A 116 -1.63 16.68 -20.88
CA PRO A 116 -0.77 17.53 -21.64
C PRO A 116 -1.50 18.04 -22.89
N PRO A 117 -1.05 19.16 -23.47
CA PRO A 117 -1.69 19.66 -24.67
C PRO A 117 -1.75 18.58 -25.74
N LEU A 118 -2.90 18.44 -26.35
CA LEU A 118 -3.10 17.42 -27.36
C LEU A 118 -2.42 17.82 -28.65
N ASN A 119 -1.90 16.83 -29.32
CA ASN A 119 -1.45 17.03 -30.69
C ASN A 119 -2.66 17.42 -31.53
N PRO A 120 -2.57 18.50 -32.35
CA PRO A 120 -3.72 18.90 -33.16
C PRO A 120 -4.22 17.83 -34.10
N PHE A 121 -3.38 16.84 -34.41
CA PHE A 121 -3.81 15.73 -35.26
C PHE A 121 -4.31 14.54 -34.50
N ASP A 122 -4.30 14.61 -33.18
CA ASP A 122 -4.80 13.57 -32.33
C ASP A 122 -6.31 13.58 -32.39
N PRO A 123 -6.95 12.44 -32.59
CA PRO A 123 -8.41 12.40 -32.58
C PRO A 123 -8.99 12.46 -31.18
N GLN A 124 -8.18 12.70 -30.21
CA GLN A 124 -8.64 12.74 -28.84
C GLN A 124 -9.63 13.84 -28.62
N ILE A 125 -10.51 13.55 -27.70
CA ILE A 125 -11.49 14.53 -27.31
C ILE A 125 -10.85 15.54 -26.41
N PRO A 126 -11.14 16.77 -26.60
CA PRO A 126 -10.69 17.82 -25.71
C PRO A 126 -11.05 17.54 -24.29
#